data_6c1c7a7b105fbddf34335aa30b5e9990
#
_entry.id   6c1c7a7b105fbddf34335aa30b5e9990
#
_cell.length_a   1.000
_cell.length_b   1.000
_cell.length_c   1.000
_cell.angle_alpha   90.00
_cell.angle_beta   90.00
_cell.angle_gamma   90.00
#
_symmetry.space_group_name_H-M   'P 1'
#
loop_
_entity.id
_entity.type
_entity.pdbx_description
1 polymer ?
#
loop_
_entity_poly.entity_id
_entity_poly.type
_entity_poly.pdbx_seq_one_letter_code
_entity_poly.pdbx_strand_id
1 'polypeptide(L)'
;MSVWLIAGAAYAAPEVGVVTLADAATRVLRGATWYKLPPGLALEDGDIVTADSKAHAQLEFPGGTIVSLAGEGSLFITLGKGGVPVLTWTSGSLKVVARPPGVRVRAPLFDADFGDAIGVMRTDGGSAEVFVEAGSAKFVEGTTTRDAKRGEFWRKTAIAAFASQALPPKAFVDALPRHFLDPLPVLAPRIKSRPSLVVDHEITYAEAEPWLAGRDRAAFEKRFASRLKDPVFRRAVEPYVSRYPSWDRILHPEKYLPKTAPVK
;
A
#
# COMPACT_ATOMS: atom_id res chain seq x y z
N MET A 1 50.65 4.64 -1.71
CA MET A 1 49.46 4.00 -1.10
C MET A 1 48.24 4.47 -1.88
N SER A 2 47.66 3.61 -2.74
CA SER A 2 46.50 3.95 -3.57
C SER A 2 45.23 3.51 -2.80
N VAL A 3 44.41 4.46 -2.39
CA VAL A 3 43.11 4.20 -1.76
C VAL A 3 42.12 3.92 -2.88
N TRP A 4 41.65 2.69 -2.97
CA TRP A 4 40.54 2.33 -3.83
C TRP A 4 39.20 2.72 -3.14
N LEU A 5 38.58 3.77 -3.65
CA LEU A 5 37.18 4.05 -3.33
C LEU A 5 36.30 3.00 -4.03
N ILE A 6 35.79 2.04 -3.26
CA ILE A 6 34.72 1.16 -3.71
C ILE A 6 33.44 1.99 -3.69
N ALA A 7 33.04 2.53 -4.84
CA ALA A 7 31.70 3.07 -5.03
C ALA A 7 30.73 1.90 -4.95
N GLY A 8 30.03 1.77 -3.82
CA GLY A 8 28.95 0.82 -3.68
C GLY A 8 27.85 1.15 -4.69
N ALA A 9 27.67 0.29 -5.70
CA ALA A 9 26.52 0.38 -6.59
C ALA A 9 25.27 0.23 -5.71
N ALA A 10 24.51 1.30 -5.59
CA ALA A 10 23.16 1.23 -5.01
C ALA A 10 22.35 0.29 -5.91
N TYR A 11 22.03 -0.89 -5.40
CA TYR A 11 21.17 -1.86 -6.09
C TYR A 11 19.80 -1.18 -6.18
N ALA A 12 19.40 -0.76 -7.37
CA ALA A 12 18.06 -0.27 -7.61
C ALA A 12 17.08 -1.42 -7.32
N ALA A 13 16.06 -1.16 -6.52
CA ALA A 13 15.02 -2.14 -6.27
C ALA A 13 14.37 -2.53 -7.61
N PRO A 14 13.94 -3.80 -7.78
CA PRO A 14 13.34 -4.25 -9.03
C PRO A 14 12.08 -3.43 -9.34
N GLU A 15 11.95 -3.01 -10.60
CA GLU A 15 10.75 -2.33 -11.10
C GLU A 15 9.58 -3.32 -11.08
N VAL A 16 8.51 -2.95 -10.40
CA VAL A 16 7.32 -3.79 -10.23
C VAL A 16 6.14 -3.34 -11.08
N GLY A 17 6.20 -2.14 -11.61
CA GLY A 17 5.13 -1.53 -12.44
C GLY A 17 5.46 -0.09 -12.80
N VAL A 18 4.49 0.58 -13.38
CA VAL A 18 4.61 1.98 -13.80
C VAL A 18 3.35 2.78 -13.43
N VAL A 19 3.55 4.02 -13.02
CA VAL A 19 2.46 4.99 -12.84
C VAL A 19 2.04 5.48 -14.22
N THR A 20 0.79 5.24 -14.62
CA THR A 20 0.33 5.65 -15.95
C THR A 20 -0.57 6.87 -15.92
N LEU A 21 -1.18 7.17 -14.78
CA LEU A 21 -1.93 8.38 -14.52
C LEU A 21 -1.76 8.77 -13.05
N ALA A 22 -1.63 10.07 -12.78
CA ALA A 22 -1.54 10.59 -11.44
C ALA A 22 -1.99 12.05 -11.40
N ASP A 23 -2.87 12.38 -10.46
CA ASP A 23 -3.26 13.75 -10.16
C ASP A 23 -2.19 14.44 -9.31
N ALA A 24 -2.21 15.78 -9.29
CA ALA A 24 -1.21 16.58 -8.57
C ALA A 24 -1.14 16.28 -7.05
N ALA A 25 -2.25 15.82 -6.46
CA ALA A 25 -2.34 15.47 -5.04
C ALA A 25 -2.08 13.98 -4.78
N THR A 26 -1.26 13.34 -5.60
CA THR A 26 -0.78 11.96 -5.40
C THR A 26 0.71 11.96 -5.05
N ARG A 27 1.11 11.04 -4.19
CA ARG A 27 2.49 10.93 -3.70
C ARG A 27 2.94 9.48 -3.66
N VAL A 28 4.25 9.27 -3.68
CA VAL A 28 4.88 7.99 -3.41
C VAL A 28 5.86 8.12 -2.25
N LEU A 29 5.78 7.20 -1.29
CA LEU A 29 6.77 7.05 -0.24
C LEU A 29 7.75 5.96 -0.65
N ARG A 30 9.01 6.37 -0.84
CA ARG A 30 10.14 5.45 -1.10
C ARG A 30 11.17 5.58 0.02
N GLY A 31 11.51 4.49 0.67
CA GLY A 31 12.25 4.57 1.91
C GLY A 31 11.45 5.30 3.01
N ALA A 32 11.93 6.45 3.48
CA ALA A 32 11.27 7.31 4.46
C ALA A 32 10.97 8.71 3.91
N THR A 33 11.05 8.88 2.58
CA THR A 33 10.88 10.18 1.90
C THR A 33 9.66 10.13 1.00
N TRP A 34 8.79 11.11 1.13
CA TRP A 34 7.69 11.36 0.21
C TRP A 34 8.18 12.08 -1.04
N TYR A 35 7.69 11.65 -2.18
CA TYR A 35 7.94 12.26 -3.49
C TYR A 35 6.60 12.54 -4.18
N LYS A 36 6.58 13.52 -5.06
CA LYS A 36 5.49 13.71 -6.02
C LYS A 36 5.41 12.47 -6.92
N LEU A 37 4.20 12.07 -7.27
CA LEU A 37 3.95 10.88 -8.10
C LEU A 37 3.65 11.32 -9.55
N PRO A 38 4.64 11.41 -10.44
CA PRO A 38 4.38 11.77 -11.84
C PRO A 38 4.01 10.53 -12.67
N PRO A 39 3.18 10.68 -13.72
CA PRO A 39 3.04 9.64 -14.74
C PRO A 39 4.38 9.29 -15.38
N GLY A 40 4.62 8.02 -15.64
CA GLY A 40 5.87 7.47 -16.16
C GLY A 40 6.86 7.02 -15.07
N LEU A 41 6.58 7.29 -13.79
CA LEU A 41 7.44 6.80 -12.71
C LEU A 41 7.40 5.28 -12.65
N ALA A 42 8.59 4.66 -12.66
CA ALA A 42 8.74 3.25 -12.34
C ALA A 42 8.47 3.02 -10.85
N LEU A 43 7.57 2.08 -10.55
CA LEU A 43 7.29 1.64 -9.20
C LEU A 43 8.32 0.60 -8.76
N GLU A 44 8.73 0.68 -7.51
CA GLU A 44 9.66 -0.25 -6.88
C GLU A 44 8.95 -1.10 -5.81
N ASP A 45 9.53 -2.28 -5.55
CA ASP A 45 9.10 -3.10 -4.42
C ASP A 45 9.27 -2.33 -3.11
N GLY A 46 8.19 -2.22 -2.35
CA GLY A 46 8.16 -1.44 -1.12
C GLY A 46 7.65 0.00 -1.26
N ASP A 47 7.25 0.47 -2.44
CA ASP A 47 6.62 1.79 -2.58
C ASP A 47 5.25 1.85 -1.90
N ILE A 48 4.93 3.02 -1.32
CA ILE A 48 3.57 3.33 -0.87
C ILE A 48 3.06 4.47 -1.73
N VAL A 49 1.94 4.25 -2.42
CA VAL A 49 1.24 5.26 -3.20
C VAL A 49 0.05 5.77 -2.43
N THR A 50 -0.13 7.10 -2.37
CA THR A 50 -1.29 7.74 -1.75
C THR A 50 -1.97 8.71 -2.71
N ALA A 51 -3.29 8.83 -2.54
CA ALA A 51 -4.12 9.81 -3.23
C ALA A 51 -4.97 10.56 -2.21
N ASP A 52 -5.06 11.87 -2.31
CA ASP A 52 -5.93 12.69 -1.47
C ASP A 52 -7.40 12.54 -1.90
N SER A 53 -8.33 13.17 -1.16
CA SER A 53 -9.79 12.94 -1.28
C SER A 53 -10.38 13.09 -2.69
N LYS A 54 -9.79 13.94 -3.53
CA LYS A 54 -10.24 14.18 -4.91
C LYS A 54 -9.26 13.70 -5.96
N ALA A 55 -8.16 13.10 -5.53
CA ALA A 55 -7.09 12.64 -6.41
C ALA A 55 -7.25 11.16 -6.76
N HIS A 56 -6.64 10.78 -7.87
CA HIS A 56 -6.51 9.37 -8.24
C HIS A 56 -5.16 9.11 -8.90
N ALA A 57 -4.72 7.84 -8.80
CA ALA A 57 -3.56 7.33 -9.50
C ALA A 57 -3.91 6.02 -10.20
N GLN A 58 -3.42 5.83 -11.42
CA GLN A 58 -3.49 4.55 -12.12
C GLN A 58 -2.09 3.96 -12.23
N LEU A 59 -1.99 2.72 -11.82
CA LEU A 59 -0.78 1.91 -11.81
C LEU A 59 -0.97 0.73 -12.76
N GLU A 60 0.02 0.46 -13.60
CA GLU A 60 0.01 -0.70 -14.48
C GLU A 60 1.19 -1.62 -14.15
N PHE A 61 0.91 -2.90 -14.04
CA PHE A 61 1.86 -3.95 -13.69
C PHE A 61 2.15 -4.84 -14.90
N PRO A 62 3.30 -5.54 -14.93
CA PRO A 62 3.59 -6.54 -15.94
C PRO A 62 2.43 -7.54 -16.10
N GLY A 63 2.19 -7.99 -17.34
CA GLY A 63 1.04 -8.87 -17.65
C GLY A 63 -0.27 -8.14 -17.90
N GLY A 64 -0.31 -6.79 -17.79
CA GLY A 64 -1.49 -5.99 -18.13
C GLY A 64 -2.51 -5.82 -16.98
N THR A 65 -2.12 -6.13 -15.75
CA THR A 65 -2.92 -5.79 -14.57
C THR A 65 -2.90 -4.28 -14.36
N ILE A 66 -4.08 -3.68 -14.19
CA ILE A 66 -4.27 -2.25 -13.95
C ILE A 66 -4.94 -2.05 -12.60
N VAL A 67 -4.44 -1.11 -11.82
CA VAL A 67 -4.99 -0.76 -10.51
C VAL A 67 -5.17 0.75 -10.46
N SER A 68 -6.37 1.21 -10.15
CA SER A 68 -6.64 2.63 -9.92
C SER A 68 -7.03 2.85 -8.47
N LEU A 69 -6.29 3.74 -7.79
CA LEU A 69 -6.49 4.17 -6.41
C LEU A 69 -7.12 5.54 -6.42
N ALA A 70 -8.14 5.78 -5.59
CA ALA A 70 -8.80 7.07 -5.48
C ALA A 70 -9.35 7.35 -4.07
N GLY A 71 -9.50 8.63 -3.74
CA GLY A 71 -10.22 9.12 -2.56
C GLY A 71 -9.59 8.74 -1.24
N GLU A 72 -8.67 9.56 -0.71
CA GLU A 72 -7.91 9.33 0.56
C GLU A 72 -7.36 7.91 0.67
N GLY A 73 -6.92 7.39 -0.49
CA GLY A 73 -6.46 6.04 -0.64
C GLY A 73 -4.98 5.89 -0.32
N SER A 74 -4.62 4.71 0.20
CA SER A 74 -3.24 4.36 0.47
C SER A 74 -2.96 2.90 0.12
N LEU A 75 -1.88 2.66 -0.63
CA LEU A 75 -1.55 1.38 -1.23
C LEU A 75 -0.06 1.08 -1.09
N PHE A 76 0.30 0.08 -0.29
CA PHE A 76 1.66 -0.43 -0.20
C PHE A 76 1.85 -1.56 -1.21
N ILE A 77 2.88 -1.47 -2.02
CA ILE A 77 3.15 -2.34 -3.16
C ILE A 77 4.32 -3.25 -2.84
N THR A 78 4.12 -4.55 -2.95
CA THR A 78 5.20 -5.55 -2.82
C THR A 78 5.05 -6.63 -3.89
N LEU A 79 6.15 -7.36 -4.12
CA LEU A 79 6.12 -8.55 -4.96
C LEU A 79 5.95 -9.81 -4.10
N GLY A 80 4.96 -10.60 -4.43
CA GLY A 80 4.76 -11.93 -3.91
C GLY A 80 5.54 -13.00 -4.68
N LYS A 81 5.30 -14.25 -4.33
CA LYS A 81 5.89 -15.38 -5.04
C LYS A 81 5.53 -15.36 -6.53
N GLY A 82 6.51 -15.63 -7.39
CA GLY A 82 6.31 -15.65 -8.84
C GLY A 82 6.11 -14.28 -9.47
N GLY A 83 6.46 -13.18 -8.79
CA GLY A 83 6.33 -11.83 -9.30
C GLY A 83 4.89 -11.28 -9.30
N VAL A 84 3.97 -11.95 -8.60
CA VAL A 84 2.57 -11.47 -8.47
C VAL A 84 2.55 -10.23 -7.58
N PRO A 85 1.97 -9.10 -8.03
CA PRO A 85 1.83 -7.92 -7.19
C PRO A 85 0.96 -8.23 -5.96
N VAL A 86 1.43 -7.80 -4.80
CA VAL A 86 0.70 -7.83 -3.53
C VAL A 86 0.52 -6.41 -3.05
N LEU A 87 -0.72 -5.98 -2.94
CA LEU A 87 -1.12 -4.62 -2.66
C LEU A 87 -1.78 -4.57 -1.28
N THR A 88 -1.08 -4.02 -0.27
CA THR A 88 -1.70 -3.77 1.03
C THR A 88 -2.44 -2.44 0.94
N TRP A 89 -3.77 -2.51 0.94
CA TRP A 89 -4.67 -1.38 0.79
C TRP A 89 -5.33 -1.05 2.11
N THR A 90 -5.24 0.20 2.55
CA THR A 90 -5.68 0.60 3.90
C THR A 90 -6.93 1.46 3.89
N SER A 91 -7.17 2.25 2.83
CA SER A 91 -8.30 3.19 2.75
C SER A 91 -8.62 3.59 1.32
N GLY A 92 -9.76 4.25 1.14
CA GLY A 92 -10.21 4.82 -0.13
C GLY A 92 -10.96 3.83 -1.00
N SER A 93 -10.90 4.08 -2.31
CA SER A 93 -11.51 3.23 -3.34
C SER A 93 -10.44 2.67 -4.27
N LEU A 94 -10.62 1.42 -4.69
CA LEU A 94 -9.69 0.71 -5.56
C LEU A 94 -10.47 0.03 -6.69
N LYS A 95 -10.09 0.27 -7.94
CA LYS A 95 -10.53 -0.54 -9.08
C LYS A 95 -9.37 -1.37 -9.58
N VAL A 96 -9.60 -2.66 -9.70
CA VAL A 96 -8.62 -3.66 -10.14
C VAL A 96 -9.09 -4.28 -11.43
N VAL A 97 -8.27 -4.23 -12.47
CA VAL A 97 -8.40 -5.02 -13.70
C VAL A 97 -7.25 -6.00 -13.70
N ALA A 98 -7.47 -7.18 -13.11
CA ALA A 98 -6.46 -8.22 -13.02
C ALA A 98 -6.36 -9.01 -14.32
N ARG A 99 -5.11 -9.34 -14.70
CA ARG A 99 -4.75 -10.26 -15.78
C ARG A 99 -3.75 -11.28 -15.25
N PRO A 100 -3.68 -12.48 -15.79
CA PRO A 100 -2.69 -13.46 -15.35
C PRO A 100 -1.26 -12.88 -15.31
N PRO A 101 -0.50 -13.13 -14.24
CA PRO A 101 -0.72 -14.08 -13.16
C PRO A 101 -1.67 -13.59 -12.05
N GLY A 102 -2.26 -12.39 -12.16
CA GLY A 102 -3.19 -11.83 -11.20
C GLY A 102 -2.58 -10.82 -10.24
N VAL A 103 -3.35 -10.47 -9.21
CA VAL A 103 -2.96 -9.57 -8.13
C VAL A 103 -3.62 -9.98 -6.83
N ARG A 104 -2.90 -9.87 -5.73
CA ARG A 104 -3.45 -10.01 -4.39
C ARG A 104 -3.63 -8.64 -3.77
N VAL A 105 -4.83 -8.35 -3.27
CA VAL A 105 -5.14 -7.15 -2.48
C VAL A 105 -5.32 -7.56 -1.02
N ARG A 106 -4.47 -7.07 -0.13
CA ARG A 106 -4.61 -7.22 1.32
C ARG A 106 -5.39 -6.04 1.86
N ALA A 107 -6.67 -6.24 2.09
CA ALA A 107 -7.53 -5.25 2.73
C ALA A 107 -7.44 -5.35 4.26
N PRO A 108 -7.94 -4.35 5.02
CA PRO A 108 -7.89 -4.40 6.49
C PRO A 108 -8.59 -5.62 7.10
N LEU A 109 -9.65 -6.11 6.47
CA LEU A 109 -10.52 -7.15 7.02
C LEU A 109 -10.41 -8.51 6.33
N PHE A 110 -9.78 -8.59 5.15
CA PHE A 110 -9.60 -9.82 4.37
C PHE A 110 -8.57 -9.62 3.26
N ASP A 111 -8.11 -10.70 2.69
CA ASP A 111 -7.32 -10.67 1.47
C ASP A 111 -8.21 -11.02 0.27
N ALA A 112 -7.99 -10.39 -0.88
CA ALA A 112 -8.69 -10.68 -2.13
C ALA A 112 -7.68 -11.07 -3.22
N ASP A 113 -7.85 -12.25 -3.81
CA ASP A 113 -7.06 -12.74 -4.94
C ASP A 113 -7.88 -12.57 -6.24
N PHE A 114 -7.38 -11.74 -7.15
CA PHE A 114 -7.93 -11.56 -8.47
C PHE A 114 -7.00 -12.20 -9.51
N GLY A 115 -7.45 -13.24 -10.19
CA GLY A 115 -6.68 -13.93 -11.24
C GLY A 115 -6.86 -13.27 -12.62
N ASP A 116 -8.02 -13.45 -13.22
CA ASP A 116 -8.49 -12.75 -14.42
C ASP A 116 -9.89 -12.22 -14.11
N ALA A 117 -9.94 -11.02 -13.58
CA ALA A 117 -11.16 -10.45 -13.02
C ALA A 117 -11.12 -8.93 -12.98
N ILE A 118 -12.29 -8.31 -12.91
CA ILE A 118 -12.45 -6.89 -12.63
C ILE A 118 -13.22 -6.76 -11.31
N GLY A 119 -12.63 -6.03 -10.37
CA GLY A 119 -13.24 -5.75 -9.09
C GLY A 119 -13.17 -4.27 -8.72
N VAL A 120 -14.22 -3.77 -8.08
CA VAL A 120 -14.24 -2.45 -7.47
C VAL A 120 -14.40 -2.61 -5.97
N MET A 121 -13.53 -1.97 -5.22
CA MET A 121 -13.45 -2.11 -3.78
C MET A 121 -13.52 -0.73 -3.11
N ARG A 122 -14.09 -0.68 -1.92
CA ARG A 122 -14.13 0.50 -1.07
C ARG A 122 -13.94 0.11 0.39
N THR A 123 -13.19 0.90 1.14
CA THR A 123 -13.05 0.73 2.60
C THR A 123 -12.92 2.06 3.31
N ASP A 124 -13.46 2.11 4.52
CA ASP A 124 -13.29 3.19 5.50
C ASP A 124 -12.46 2.71 6.73
N GLY A 125 -11.90 1.51 6.65
CA GLY A 125 -11.16 0.85 7.73
C GLY A 125 -12.06 0.02 8.68
N GLY A 126 -13.33 0.37 8.85
CA GLY A 126 -14.30 -0.38 9.66
C GLY A 126 -15.15 -1.35 8.86
N SER A 127 -15.28 -1.10 7.57
CA SER A 127 -15.95 -1.95 6.60
C SER A 127 -15.17 -2.04 5.31
N ALA A 128 -15.31 -3.13 4.59
CA ALA A 128 -14.78 -3.28 3.24
C ALA A 128 -15.87 -3.87 2.34
N GLU A 129 -16.03 -3.25 1.19
CA GLU A 129 -17.05 -3.56 0.19
C GLU A 129 -16.34 -3.91 -1.13
N VAL A 130 -16.81 -4.95 -1.80
CA VAL A 130 -16.25 -5.41 -3.08
C VAL A 130 -17.37 -5.77 -4.03
N PHE A 131 -17.30 -5.26 -5.25
CA PHE A 131 -18.14 -5.67 -6.35
C PHE A 131 -17.29 -6.33 -7.44
N VAL A 132 -17.63 -7.55 -7.86
CA VAL A 132 -16.96 -8.27 -8.93
C VAL A 132 -17.67 -7.96 -10.24
N GLU A 133 -17.11 -7.06 -11.07
CA GLU A 133 -17.68 -6.66 -12.35
C GLU A 133 -17.54 -7.75 -13.42
N ALA A 134 -16.40 -8.48 -13.43
CA ALA A 134 -16.12 -9.54 -14.39
C ALA A 134 -15.21 -10.61 -13.79
N GLY A 135 -15.27 -11.82 -14.31
CA GLY A 135 -14.47 -12.94 -13.86
C GLY A 135 -14.88 -13.45 -12.46
N SER A 136 -13.89 -13.83 -11.66
CA SER A 136 -14.08 -14.29 -10.29
C SER A 136 -12.91 -13.87 -9.40
N ALA A 137 -13.18 -13.70 -8.10
CA ALA A 137 -12.19 -13.41 -7.09
C ALA A 137 -12.30 -14.40 -5.94
N LYS A 138 -11.23 -14.58 -5.17
CA LYS A 138 -11.23 -15.37 -3.93
C LYS A 138 -11.00 -14.43 -2.76
N PHE A 139 -11.88 -14.46 -1.77
CA PHE A 139 -11.72 -13.71 -0.53
C PHE A 139 -11.26 -14.65 0.57
N VAL A 140 -10.21 -14.26 1.29
CA VAL A 140 -9.59 -15.06 2.35
C VAL A 140 -9.64 -14.29 3.66
N GLU A 141 -10.30 -14.89 4.67
CA GLU A 141 -10.37 -14.38 6.04
C GLU A 141 -9.86 -15.48 6.99
N GLY A 142 -8.66 -15.30 7.52
CA GLY A 142 -8.00 -16.35 8.30
C GLY A 142 -7.82 -17.63 7.48
N THR A 143 -8.51 -18.71 7.88
CA THR A 143 -8.51 -20.00 7.16
C THR A 143 -9.69 -20.18 6.21
N THR A 144 -10.63 -19.23 6.20
CA THR A 144 -11.85 -19.32 5.39
C THR A 144 -11.65 -18.69 4.03
N THR A 145 -11.94 -19.43 2.96
CA THR A 145 -11.92 -18.93 1.58
C THR A 145 -13.33 -18.91 1.02
N ARG A 146 -13.66 -17.88 0.25
CA ARG A 146 -14.94 -17.70 -0.43
C ARG A 146 -14.69 -17.32 -1.87
N ASP A 147 -15.38 -17.98 -2.80
CA ASP A 147 -15.37 -17.64 -4.22
C ASP A 147 -16.45 -16.60 -4.49
N ALA A 148 -16.05 -15.49 -5.07
CA ALA A 148 -16.93 -14.42 -5.52
C ALA A 148 -16.99 -14.41 -7.04
N LYS A 149 -18.20 -14.35 -7.61
CA LYS A 149 -18.46 -14.42 -9.05
C LYS A 149 -18.87 -13.07 -9.60
N ARG A 150 -18.78 -12.95 -10.90
CA ARG A 150 -19.30 -11.79 -11.63
C ARG A 150 -20.73 -11.44 -11.20
N GLY A 151 -20.94 -10.15 -10.94
CA GLY A 151 -22.24 -9.59 -10.56
C GLY A 151 -22.49 -9.64 -9.05
N GLU A 152 -21.63 -10.29 -8.25
CA GLU A 152 -21.81 -10.36 -6.82
C GLU A 152 -21.15 -9.17 -6.11
N PHE A 153 -21.90 -8.61 -5.18
CA PHE A 153 -21.42 -7.62 -4.22
C PHE A 153 -21.22 -8.27 -2.86
N TRP A 154 -20.08 -7.99 -2.23
CA TRP A 154 -19.68 -8.54 -0.95
C TRP A 154 -19.36 -7.42 0.03
N ARG A 155 -19.77 -7.58 1.27
CA ARG A 155 -19.46 -6.66 2.37
C ARG A 155 -18.94 -7.43 3.57
N LYS A 156 -17.87 -6.89 4.17
CA LYS A 156 -17.28 -7.36 5.42
C LYS A 156 -17.16 -6.20 6.39
N THR A 157 -17.55 -6.40 7.64
CA THR A 157 -17.27 -5.47 8.74
C THR A 157 -16.40 -6.14 9.78
N ALA A 158 -15.82 -5.37 10.70
CA ALA A 158 -14.96 -5.92 11.75
C ALA A 158 -15.68 -6.94 12.65
N ILE A 159 -17.00 -6.79 12.84
CA ILE A 159 -17.80 -7.58 13.79
C ILE A 159 -18.73 -8.60 13.11
N ALA A 160 -18.98 -8.50 11.82
CA ALA A 160 -19.89 -9.39 11.11
C ALA A 160 -19.16 -10.27 10.10
N ALA A 161 -19.70 -11.45 9.85
CA ALA A 161 -19.24 -12.33 8.76
C ALA A 161 -19.44 -11.64 7.39
N PHE A 162 -18.80 -12.19 6.34
CA PHE A 162 -19.09 -11.79 4.98
C PHE A 162 -20.57 -11.95 4.65
N ALA A 163 -21.15 -10.89 4.10
CA ALA A 163 -22.46 -10.89 3.48
C ALA A 163 -22.32 -10.65 1.98
N SER A 164 -23.06 -11.42 1.18
CA SER A 164 -23.11 -11.26 -0.27
C SER A 164 -24.53 -10.99 -0.74
N GLN A 165 -24.65 -10.25 -1.83
CA GLN A 165 -25.89 -10.05 -2.56
C GLN A 165 -25.62 -9.92 -4.05
N ALA A 166 -26.63 -10.24 -4.85
CA ALA A 166 -26.61 -9.95 -6.28
C ALA A 166 -26.74 -8.43 -6.45
N LEU A 167 -25.85 -7.83 -7.22
CA LEU A 167 -25.76 -6.40 -7.52
C LEU A 167 -25.32 -5.52 -6.32
N PRO A 168 -24.55 -4.49 -6.57
CA PRO A 168 -24.14 -3.54 -5.55
C PRO A 168 -25.32 -2.64 -5.15
N PRO A 169 -25.43 -2.25 -3.87
CA PRO A 169 -26.42 -1.27 -3.45
C PRO A 169 -26.12 0.10 -4.09
N LYS A 170 -27.19 0.88 -4.31
CA LYS A 170 -27.08 2.23 -4.89
C LYS A 170 -26.07 3.11 -4.14
N ALA A 171 -26.08 3.06 -2.81
CA ALA A 171 -25.16 3.82 -1.97
C ALA A 171 -23.67 3.50 -2.24
N PHE A 172 -23.34 2.25 -2.56
CA PHE A 172 -21.98 1.88 -2.97
C PHE A 172 -21.63 2.53 -4.31
N VAL A 173 -22.51 2.42 -5.32
CA VAL A 173 -22.28 2.97 -6.66
C VAL A 173 -22.16 4.49 -6.62
N ASP A 174 -23.04 5.17 -5.89
CA ASP A 174 -23.03 6.64 -5.76
C ASP A 174 -21.77 7.18 -5.07
N ALA A 175 -21.15 6.35 -4.22
CA ALA A 175 -19.94 6.73 -3.50
C ALA A 175 -18.63 6.44 -4.28
N LEU A 176 -18.72 5.78 -5.43
CA LEU A 176 -17.53 5.49 -6.25
C LEU A 176 -17.09 6.74 -7.03
N PRO A 177 -15.78 6.89 -7.23
CA PRO A 177 -15.26 7.86 -8.20
C PRO A 177 -15.83 7.58 -9.59
N ARG A 178 -16.28 8.64 -10.28
CA ARG A 178 -16.97 8.50 -11.58
C ARG A 178 -16.18 7.69 -12.60
N HIS A 179 -14.87 7.85 -12.66
CA HIS A 179 -14.01 7.11 -13.59
C HIS A 179 -13.95 5.60 -13.30
N PHE A 180 -14.44 5.13 -12.13
CA PHE A 180 -14.54 3.69 -11.85
C PHE A 180 -15.75 3.05 -12.53
N LEU A 181 -16.72 3.83 -12.99
CA LEU A 181 -17.86 3.32 -13.71
C LEU A 181 -17.50 2.95 -15.17
N ASP A 182 -16.38 3.46 -15.66
CA ASP A 182 -15.86 3.20 -17.01
C ASP A 182 -14.71 2.17 -16.97
N PRO A 183 -14.42 1.49 -18.10
CA PRO A 183 -13.24 0.64 -18.22
C PRO A 183 -11.96 1.46 -18.04
N LEU A 184 -11.01 0.95 -17.25
CA LEU A 184 -9.70 1.59 -17.11
C LEU A 184 -8.90 1.44 -18.42
N PRO A 185 -8.35 2.54 -18.97
CA PRO A 185 -7.57 2.48 -20.19
C PRO A 185 -6.19 1.90 -19.95
N VAL A 186 -5.66 1.15 -20.93
CA VAL A 186 -4.25 0.73 -20.96
C VAL A 186 -3.41 1.91 -21.44
N LEU A 187 -2.56 2.45 -20.59
CA LEU A 187 -1.77 3.65 -20.85
C LEU A 187 -0.25 3.40 -20.86
N ALA A 188 0.24 2.31 -20.27
CA ALA A 188 1.66 2.02 -20.21
C ALA A 188 2.39 2.10 -21.57
N PRO A 189 1.83 1.62 -22.71
CA PRO A 189 2.47 1.76 -24.01
C PRO A 189 2.61 3.21 -24.49
N ARG A 190 1.89 4.16 -23.89
CA ARG A 190 1.93 5.59 -24.22
C ARG A 190 2.97 6.35 -23.40
N ILE A 191 3.53 5.74 -22.38
CA ILE A 191 4.56 6.36 -21.53
C ILE A 191 5.88 6.44 -22.31
N LYS A 192 6.31 7.66 -22.62
CA LYS A 192 7.52 7.91 -23.44
C LYS A 192 8.72 8.32 -22.60
N SER A 193 8.51 8.77 -21.38
CA SER A 193 9.58 9.29 -20.52
C SER A 193 9.51 8.68 -19.12
N ARG A 194 10.69 8.55 -18.50
CA ARG A 194 10.80 8.19 -17.08
C ARG A 194 11.22 9.43 -16.31
N PRO A 195 10.31 10.06 -15.57
CA PRO A 195 10.61 11.25 -14.81
C PRO A 195 11.52 10.93 -13.63
N SER A 196 12.31 11.93 -13.22
CA SER A 196 13.03 11.88 -11.96
C SER A 196 12.07 12.12 -10.80
N LEU A 197 12.37 11.51 -9.64
CA LEU A 197 11.65 11.76 -8.41
C LEU A 197 11.89 13.19 -7.92
N VAL A 198 10.81 13.88 -7.58
CA VAL A 198 10.85 15.20 -6.95
C VAL A 198 10.47 15.04 -5.49
N VAL A 199 11.42 15.33 -4.59
CA VAL A 199 11.21 15.26 -3.14
C VAL A 199 10.08 16.18 -2.74
N ASP A 200 9.16 15.68 -1.93
CA ASP A 200 8.12 16.48 -1.28
C ASP A 200 8.56 16.77 0.17
N HIS A 201 8.63 15.76 1.01
CA HIS A 201 9.13 15.87 2.39
C HIS A 201 9.51 14.51 2.97
N GLU A 202 10.18 14.53 4.11
CA GLU A 202 10.45 13.32 4.90
C GLU A 202 9.20 12.91 5.69
N ILE A 203 8.92 11.60 5.77
CA ILE A 203 7.74 11.09 6.47
C ILE A 203 7.69 11.59 7.92
N THR A 204 6.53 12.09 8.33
CA THR A 204 6.20 12.43 9.72
C THR A 204 5.72 11.20 10.49
N TYR A 205 5.72 11.27 11.83
CA TYR A 205 5.19 10.17 12.64
C TYR A 205 3.68 9.94 12.39
N ALA A 206 2.90 11.01 12.21
CA ALA A 206 1.47 10.90 11.93
C ALA A 206 1.17 10.15 10.61
N GLU A 207 2.00 10.36 9.59
CA GLU A 207 1.89 9.64 8.31
C GLU A 207 2.39 8.19 8.41
N ALA A 208 3.34 7.91 9.30
CA ALA A 208 3.88 6.57 9.53
C ALA A 208 2.94 5.70 10.39
N GLU A 209 2.17 6.32 11.29
CA GLU A 209 1.37 5.62 12.30
C GLU A 209 0.40 4.57 11.71
N PRO A 210 -0.37 4.82 10.63
CA PRO A 210 -1.26 3.81 10.05
C PRO A 210 -0.53 2.54 9.62
N TRP A 211 0.70 2.66 9.14
CA TRP A 211 1.55 1.54 8.75
C TRP A 211 2.14 0.81 9.94
N LEU A 212 2.51 1.57 10.99
CA LEU A 212 3.03 1.03 12.26
C LEU A 212 1.92 0.35 13.09
N ALA A 213 0.66 0.69 12.88
CA ALA A 213 -0.48 0.03 13.50
C ALA A 213 -0.93 -1.24 12.74
N GLY A 214 -0.48 -1.41 11.49
CA GLY A 214 -0.90 -2.48 10.60
C GLY A 214 -0.21 -3.84 10.86
N ARG A 215 -0.60 -4.83 10.05
CA ARG A 215 -0.07 -6.21 10.15
C ARG A 215 1.43 -6.33 9.83
N ASP A 216 1.99 -5.40 9.07
CA ASP A 216 3.40 -5.41 8.66
C ASP A 216 4.26 -4.47 9.54
N ARG A 217 3.80 -4.15 10.77
CA ARG A 217 4.43 -3.22 11.71
C ARG A 217 5.94 -3.37 11.82
N ALA A 218 6.45 -4.58 12.04
CA ALA A 218 7.88 -4.82 12.25
C ALA A 218 8.75 -4.40 11.05
N ALA A 219 8.24 -4.57 9.83
CA ALA A 219 8.91 -4.12 8.61
C ALA A 219 8.94 -2.59 8.53
N PHE A 220 7.85 -1.92 8.92
CA PHE A 220 7.77 -0.46 8.95
C PHE A 220 8.56 0.17 10.11
N GLU A 221 8.63 -0.47 11.28
CA GLU A 221 9.56 -0.06 12.35
C GLU A 221 11.00 -0.04 11.82
N LYS A 222 11.44 -1.11 11.13
CA LYS A 222 12.77 -1.17 10.53
C LYS A 222 12.96 -0.10 9.45
N ARG A 223 11.97 0.06 8.56
CA ARG A 223 12.01 1.02 7.46
C ARG A 223 12.17 2.46 7.93
N PHE A 224 11.42 2.86 8.98
CA PHE A 224 11.41 4.23 9.47
C PHE A 224 12.39 4.49 10.63
N ALA A 225 13.20 3.49 11.02
CA ALA A 225 14.14 3.65 12.14
C ALA A 225 15.15 4.80 11.95
N SER A 226 15.53 5.10 10.70
CA SER A 226 16.41 6.24 10.40
C SER A 226 15.81 7.58 10.81
N ARG A 227 14.47 7.70 10.84
CA ARG A 227 13.75 8.92 11.24
C ARG A 227 13.87 9.24 12.72
N LEU A 228 14.23 8.26 13.58
CA LEU A 228 14.46 8.48 15.00
C LEU A 228 15.67 9.41 15.29
N LYS A 229 16.50 9.67 14.27
CA LYS A 229 17.57 10.67 14.35
C LYS A 229 17.05 12.10 14.24
N ASP A 230 15.86 12.29 13.64
CA ASP A 230 15.21 13.58 13.54
C ASP A 230 14.55 13.94 14.88
N PRO A 231 14.89 15.07 15.50
CA PRO A 231 14.34 15.46 16.81
C PRO A 231 12.82 15.66 16.80
N VAL A 232 12.24 16.12 15.68
CA VAL A 232 10.78 16.34 15.57
C VAL A 232 10.05 14.99 15.52
N PHE A 233 10.51 14.08 14.65
CA PHE A 233 9.96 12.74 14.56
C PHE A 233 10.10 11.98 15.88
N ARG A 234 11.30 12.00 16.49
CA ARG A 234 11.57 11.37 17.77
C ARG A 234 10.62 11.87 18.87
N ARG A 235 10.43 13.20 19.00
CA ARG A 235 9.52 13.79 19.99
C ARG A 235 8.08 13.33 19.79
N ALA A 236 7.64 13.18 18.53
CA ALA A 236 6.29 12.71 18.22
C ALA A 236 6.09 11.23 18.56
N VAL A 237 7.13 10.40 18.45
CA VAL A 237 7.10 8.96 18.81
C VAL A 237 7.13 8.72 20.31
N GLU A 238 7.83 9.55 21.06
CA GLU A 238 8.17 9.34 22.49
C GLU A 238 6.98 8.92 23.37
N PRO A 239 5.77 9.56 23.27
CA PRO A 239 4.60 9.16 24.05
C PRO A 239 4.09 7.74 23.75
N TYR A 240 4.45 7.19 22.60
CA TYR A 240 3.95 5.91 22.08
C TYR A 240 5.04 4.86 21.93
N VAL A 241 6.28 5.15 22.33
CA VAL A 241 7.46 4.32 22.05
C VAL A 241 7.33 2.90 22.62
N SER A 242 6.59 2.72 23.72
CA SER A 242 6.31 1.41 24.30
C SER A 242 5.55 0.46 23.36
N ARG A 243 4.85 1.00 22.35
CA ARG A 243 4.18 0.22 21.32
C ARG A 243 5.16 -0.38 20.29
N TYR A 244 6.40 0.16 20.25
CA TYR A 244 7.42 -0.15 19.26
C TYR A 244 8.70 -0.67 19.92
N PRO A 245 8.78 -1.97 20.28
CA PRO A 245 9.89 -2.50 21.07
C PRO A 245 11.26 -2.32 20.44
N SER A 246 11.37 -2.29 19.09
CA SER A 246 12.63 -2.04 18.41
C SER A 246 13.09 -0.59 18.57
N TRP A 247 12.15 0.36 18.54
CA TRP A 247 12.43 1.78 18.73
C TRP A 247 12.69 2.15 20.18
N ASP A 248 11.96 1.52 21.13
CA ASP A 248 12.24 1.71 22.56
C ASP A 248 13.67 1.32 22.93
N ARG A 249 14.20 0.23 22.35
CA ARG A 249 15.61 -0.16 22.52
C ARG A 249 16.60 0.85 21.92
N ILE A 250 16.24 1.50 20.82
CA ILE A 250 17.09 2.50 20.16
C ILE A 250 17.09 3.80 21.00
N LEU A 251 15.91 4.21 21.47
CA LEU A 251 15.73 5.49 22.16
C LEU A 251 16.11 5.41 23.64
N HIS A 252 15.95 4.25 24.26
CA HIS A 252 16.17 3.99 25.71
C HIS A 252 17.04 2.76 25.95
N PRO A 253 18.26 2.70 25.42
CA PRO A 253 19.13 1.54 25.58
C PRO A 253 19.42 1.21 27.03
N GLU A 254 19.41 2.20 27.92
CA GLU A 254 19.62 2.06 29.37
C GLU A 254 18.60 1.13 30.06
N LYS A 255 17.38 1.04 29.54
CA LYS A 255 16.34 0.14 30.07
C LYS A 255 16.68 -1.34 29.85
N TYR A 256 17.54 -1.63 28.89
CA TYR A 256 17.87 -2.99 28.44
C TYR A 256 19.29 -3.44 28.81
N LEU A 257 20.05 -2.57 29.47
CA LEU A 257 21.37 -2.95 30.00
C LEU A 257 21.20 -3.90 31.19
N PRO A 258 22.09 -4.90 31.35
CA PRO A 258 22.11 -5.73 32.55
C PRO A 258 22.26 -4.83 33.78
N LYS A 259 21.39 -4.97 34.77
CA LYS A 259 21.59 -4.32 36.05
C LYS A 259 22.90 -4.86 36.63
N THR A 260 23.94 -4.04 36.71
CA THR A 260 25.17 -4.37 37.39
C THR A 260 24.83 -4.75 38.82
N ALA A 261 25.15 -5.99 39.22
CA ALA A 261 24.96 -6.42 40.59
C ALA A 261 25.79 -5.48 41.49
N PRO A 262 25.24 -5.04 42.64
CA PRO A 262 26.01 -4.22 43.54
C PRO A 262 27.28 -5.00 43.96
N VAL A 263 28.43 -4.40 43.70
CA VAL A 263 29.71 -4.91 44.22
C VAL A 263 29.59 -4.90 45.73
N LYS A 264 29.66 -6.10 46.38
CA LYS A 264 29.70 -6.27 47.84
C LYS A 264 31.05 -5.86 48.36
#